data_ae31d5c8a6b62e9b53dc33e526ec24e6
#
_entry.id   ae31d5c8a6b62e9b53dc33e526ec24e6
#
_cell.length_a   1.000
_cell.length_b   1.000
_cell.length_c   1.000
_cell.angle_alpha   90.00
_cell.angle_beta   90.00
_cell.angle_gamma   90.00
#
_symmetry.space_group_name_H-M   'P 1'
#
loop_
_entity.id
_entity.type
_entity.pdbx_description
1 polymer ?
#
loop_
_entity_poly.entity_id
_entity_poly.type
_entity_poly.pdbx_seq_one_letter_code
_entity_poly.pdbx_strand_id
1 'polypeptide(L)'
;MFKRLPLALFSAVLLSVLGGLAWWAGVLYPPIELNGVLTRALGTPEMFRIIHSIFGVGQDGKNIAFVGTTLLWLALTVALGFLPVLLAAPLLGLGLLFLVPWPVALGYGVVYALIRLALTPFKTNSSRATLASTSLSRAGRRNALVTLGGVGVALLGAGITRGSRTGAVDLTLPSAPGKLPTGFTPVKDFFYVSKNLEILDPKIKAANWTLEVNGEVQRPQSFTLEELRALPSQTVDLTLACISNPVGGPLLGLGRWTGVSFAEILKRVGLTANAKWIVWHAADGYTESLPLSEAASLELLLAYEQNGAPLTPKHGFPLRILIPGRYGMKQPRWLTRIEFAAEDRAGYWVTRGWSKTAFVELTSRIDFPLENSPVVKAAQPIQIEGIAFGGLLPITKVEVSTDGGQNWLEAQLEKPVSKYAWTLWSLPWTPEAGSHELKVRSYSSEKVQKEQEEDALPEGATGYHHFIVNAS
;
A
#
# COMPACT_ATOMS: atom_id res chain seq x y z
N MET A 1 19.19 4.43 38.41
CA MET A 1 18.46 4.45 37.12
C MET A 1 19.20 3.68 36.02
N PHE A 2 20.40 4.05 35.63
CA PHE A 2 21.17 3.42 34.52
C PHE A 2 21.44 1.90 34.66
N LYS A 3 21.50 1.33 35.85
CA LYS A 3 21.76 -0.12 36.04
C LYS A 3 20.53 -1.01 35.64
N ARG A 4 19.35 -0.44 35.53
CA ARG A 4 18.11 -1.16 35.14
C ARG A 4 17.79 -1.06 33.63
N LEU A 5 18.41 -0.10 32.93
CA LEU A 5 18.14 0.14 31.52
C LEU A 5 18.38 -1.08 30.61
N PRO A 6 19.50 -1.84 30.74
CA PRO A 6 19.70 -3.02 29.88
C PRO A 6 18.63 -4.10 30.07
N LEU A 7 18.19 -4.30 31.32
CA LEU A 7 17.15 -5.27 31.63
C LEU A 7 15.78 -4.83 31.08
N ALA A 8 15.44 -3.55 31.22
CA ALA A 8 14.21 -3.00 30.71
C ALA A 8 14.16 -3.09 29.16
N LEU A 9 15.25 -2.69 28.50
CA LEU A 9 15.37 -2.75 27.05
C LEU A 9 15.26 -4.18 26.52
N PHE A 10 15.99 -5.12 27.12
CA PHE A 10 15.94 -6.53 26.72
C PHE A 10 14.54 -7.13 26.92
N SER A 11 13.89 -6.82 28.04
CA SER A 11 12.52 -7.29 28.29
C SER A 11 11.53 -6.75 27.27
N ALA A 12 11.65 -5.48 26.88
CA ALA A 12 10.80 -4.85 25.88
C ALA A 12 11.01 -5.44 24.47
N VAL A 13 12.27 -5.63 24.08
CA VAL A 13 12.61 -6.27 22.78
C VAL A 13 12.10 -7.70 22.73
N LEU A 14 12.36 -8.50 23.79
CA LEU A 14 11.90 -9.89 23.83
C LEU A 14 10.37 -9.99 23.79
N LEU A 15 9.66 -9.15 24.53
CA LEU A 15 8.20 -9.09 24.48
C LEU A 15 7.69 -8.74 23.07
N SER A 16 8.34 -7.80 22.40
CA SER A 16 7.97 -7.38 21.04
C SER A 16 8.21 -8.49 20.02
N VAL A 17 9.33 -9.22 20.13
CA VAL A 17 9.62 -10.38 19.27
C VAL A 17 8.62 -11.50 19.49
N LEU A 18 8.36 -11.87 20.74
CA LEU A 18 7.37 -12.91 21.07
C LEU A 18 5.95 -12.50 20.65
N GLY A 19 5.59 -11.22 20.82
CA GLY A 19 4.32 -10.68 20.33
C GLY A 19 4.20 -10.73 18.81
N GLY A 20 5.26 -10.38 18.09
CA GLY A 20 5.32 -10.50 16.63
C GLY A 20 5.19 -11.95 16.15
N LEU A 21 5.83 -12.91 16.83
CA LEU A 21 5.68 -14.35 16.55
C LEU A 21 4.26 -14.86 16.86
N ALA A 22 3.66 -14.42 17.97
CA ALA A 22 2.30 -14.78 18.34
C ALA A 22 1.27 -14.21 17.34
N TRP A 23 1.54 -13.04 16.77
CA TRP A 23 0.69 -12.45 15.74
C TRP A 23 0.62 -13.34 14.48
N TRP A 24 1.69 -14.02 14.12
CA TRP A 24 1.70 -15.04 13.06
C TRP A 24 0.73 -16.21 13.38
N ALA A 25 0.48 -16.45 14.65
CA ALA A 25 -0.48 -17.45 15.12
C ALA A 25 -1.89 -16.86 15.35
N GLY A 26 -2.15 -15.63 14.87
CA GLY A 26 -3.46 -14.97 14.96
C GLY A 26 -3.69 -14.17 16.25
N VAL A 27 -2.68 -13.98 17.10
CA VAL A 27 -2.79 -13.17 18.32
C VAL A 27 -2.60 -11.68 17.96
N LEU A 28 -3.46 -10.79 18.46
CA LEU A 28 -3.37 -9.36 18.18
C LEU A 28 -2.04 -8.76 18.68
N TYR A 29 -1.40 -7.97 17.83
CA TYR A 29 -0.11 -7.35 18.13
C TYR A 29 -0.27 -5.86 18.48
N PRO A 30 0.05 -5.41 19.73
CA PRO A 30 -0.25 -4.08 20.21
C PRO A 30 0.23 -2.91 19.32
N PRO A 31 1.41 -2.92 18.70
CA PRO A 31 1.80 -1.86 17.76
C PRO A 31 0.86 -1.67 16.58
N ILE A 32 0.29 -2.76 16.06
CA ILE A 32 -0.68 -2.72 14.96
C ILE A 32 -2.02 -2.18 15.47
N GLU A 33 -2.46 -2.66 16.62
CA GLU A 33 -3.72 -2.24 17.24
C GLU A 33 -3.69 -0.77 17.68
N LEU A 34 -2.54 -0.28 18.14
CA LEU A 34 -2.35 1.13 18.50
C LEU A 34 -2.63 2.04 17.29
N ASN A 35 -2.13 1.67 16.10
CA ASN A 35 -2.44 2.40 14.88
C ASN A 35 -3.96 2.40 14.60
N GLY A 36 -4.63 1.27 14.82
CA GLY A 36 -6.10 1.18 14.69
C GLY A 36 -6.85 2.06 15.68
N VAL A 37 -6.36 2.19 16.94
CA VAL A 37 -6.97 3.08 17.95
C VAL A 37 -6.77 4.54 17.59
N LEU A 38 -5.56 4.93 17.15
CA LEU A 38 -5.29 6.29 16.69
C LEU A 38 -6.18 6.66 15.50
N THR A 39 -6.34 5.74 14.55
CA THR A 39 -7.24 5.93 13.41
C THR A 39 -8.70 6.11 13.85
N ARG A 40 -9.17 5.35 14.84
CA ARG A 40 -10.53 5.52 15.38
C ARG A 40 -10.71 6.83 16.15
N ALA A 41 -9.69 7.26 16.90
CA ALA A 41 -9.76 8.47 17.73
C ALA A 41 -9.69 9.76 16.89
N LEU A 42 -8.84 9.78 15.88
CA LEU A 42 -8.62 10.96 15.01
C LEU A 42 -9.50 10.94 13.75
N GLY A 43 -10.06 9.79 13.41
CA GLY A 43 -10.73 9.56 12.14
C GLY A 43 -9.75 9.16 11.04
N THR A 44 -10.24 8.37 10.08
CA THR A 44 -9.41 7.91 8.95
C THR A 44 -8.85 9.04 8.10
N PRO A 45 -9.63 10.12 7.79
CA PRO A 45 -9.12 11.24 7.01
C PRO A 45 -7.92 11.92 7.67
N GLU A 46 -8.03 12.23 8.96
CA GLU A 46 -6.99 12.92 9.70
C GLU A 46 -5.71 12.09 9.83
N MET A 47 -5.85 10.80 10.12
CA MET A 47 -4.71 9.88 10.15
C MET A 47 -4.02 9.77 8.79
N PHE A 48 -4.80 9.73 7.71
CA PHE A 48 -4.26 9.71 6.36
C PHE A 48 -3.47 10.98 6.05
N ARG A 49 -4.06 12.16 6.36
CA ARG A 49 -3.41 13.46 6.19
C ARG A 49 -2.11 13.56 6.98
N ILE A 50 -2.11 13.16 8.26
CA ILE A 50 -0.92 13.16 9.11
C ILE A 50 0.16 12.23 8.55
N ILE A 51 -0.20 10.99 8.19
CA ILE A 51 0.77 10.03 7.65
C ILE A 51 1.35 10.55 6.33
N HIS A 52 0.52 11.04 5.42
CA HIS A 52 0.97 11.51 4.11
C HIS A 52 1.81 12.80 4.20
N SER A 53 1.46 13.74 5.08
CA SER A 53 2.22 14.99 5.25
C SER A 53 3.58 14.78 5.92
N ILE A 54 3.70 13.81 6.83
CA ILE A 54 4.94 13.58 7.58
C ILE A 54 5.83 12.54 6.89
N PHE A 55 5.24 11.48 6.33
CA PHE A 55 5.96 10.28 5.88
C PHE A 55 5.82 10.02 4.37
N GLY A 56 5.12 10.88 3.65
CA GLY A 56 4.88 10.72 2.22
C GLY A 56 3.76 9.72 1.88
N VAL A 57 3.45 9.63 0.60
CA VAL A 57 2.37 8.78 0.07
C VAL A 57 2.85 7.35 -0.23
N GLY A 58 1.91 6.41 -0.24
CA GLY A 58 2.16 5.02 -0.64
C GLY A 58 2.62 4.10 0.48
N GLN A 59 3.39 3.06 0.12
CA GLN A 59 3.79 2.01 1.05
C GLN A 59 4.85 2.48 2.06
N ASP A 60 5.74 3.39 1.66
CA ASP A 60 6.81 3.88 2.52
C ASP A 60 6.27 4.67 3.71
N GLY A 61 5.29 5.54 3.50
CA GLY A 61 4.61 6.24 4.58
C GLY A 61 4.03 5.29 5.63
N LYS A 62 3.40 4.19 5.18
CA LYS A 62 2.87 3.14 6.07
C LYS A 62 3.97 2.40 6.84
N ASN A 63 5.06 2.06 6.15
CA ASN A 63 6.19 1.37 6.79
C ASN A 63 6.81 2.26 7.88
N ILE A 64 7.01 3.54 7.61
CA ILE A 64 7.56 4.50 8.58
C ILE A 64 6.59 4.70 9.76
N ALA A 65 5.28 4.84 9.51
CA ALA A 65 4.28 4.94 10.57
C ALA A 65 4.27 3.70 11.48
N PHE A 66 4.40 2.50 10.89
CA PHE A 66 4.52 1.25 11.68
C PHE A 66 5.79 1.22 12.53
N VAL A 67 6.92 1.66 11.98
CA VAL A 67 8.17 1.80 12.77
C VAL A 67 7.96 2.76 13.92
N GLY A 68 7.33 3.91 13.69
CA GLY A 68 7.01 4.89 14.71
C GLY A 68 6.17 4.31 15.84
N THR A 69 5.08 3.59 15.51
CA THR A 69 4.22 2.92 16.51
C THR A 69 4.96 1.80 17.25
N THR A 70 5.85 1.08 16.59
CA THR A 70 6.70 0.05 17.22
C THR A 70 7.71 0.68 18.17
N LEU A 71 8.35 1.78 17.78
CA LEU A 71 9.28 2.52 18.66
C LEU A 71 8.56 3.10 19.88
N LEU A 72 7.35 3.63 19.70
CA LEU A 72 6.51 4.10 20.81
C LEU A 72 6.16 2.95 21.77
N TRP A 73 5.78 1.80 21.24
CA TRP A 73 5.54 0.60 22.03
C TRP A 73 6.77 0.16 22.83
N LEU A 74 7.95 0.14 22.18
CA LEU A 74 9.21 -0.17 22.85
C LEU A 74 9.53 0.86 23.95
N ALA A 75 9.35 2.14 23.68
CA ALA A 75 9.58 3.19 24.67
C ALA A 75 8.67 3.03 25.90
N LEU A 76 7.39 2.76 25.70
CA LEU A 76 6.42 2.52 26.77
C LEU A 76 6.79 1.27 27.59
N THR A 77 7.12 0.17 26.93
CA THR A 77 7.49 -1.08 27.64
C THR A 77 8.84 -0.96 28.35
N VAL A 78 9.80 -0.19 27.82
CA VAL A 78 11.04 0.15 28.51
C VAL A 78 10.75 1.01 29.75
N ALA A 79 9.90 2.03 29.63
CA ALA A 79 9.50 2.87 30.76
C ALA A 79 8.88 2.04 31.89
N LEU A 80 7.97 1.11 31.57
CA LEU A 80 7.45 0.15 32.54
C LEU A 80 8.55 -0.73 33.15
N GLY A 81 9.63 -0.98 32.43
CA GLY A 81 10.78 -1.76 32.90
C GLY A 81 11.52 -1.14 34.09
N PHE A 82 11.35 0.13 34.38
CA PHE A 82 11.90 0.79 35.57
C PHE A 82 11.07 0.53 36.85
N LEU A 83 9.82 0.11 36.69
CA LEU A 83 8.93 -0.22 37.81
C LEU A 83 9.21 -1.65 38.35
N PRO A 84 8.84 -1.92 39.61
CA PRO A 84 8.76 -3.30 40.09
C PRO A 84 7.82 -4.14 39.23
N VAL A 85 8.16 -5.42 39.02
CA VAL A 85 7.37 -6.31 38.14
C VAL A 85 5.90 -6.44 38.57
N LEU A 86 5.63 -6.43 39.89
CA LEU A 86 4.31 -6.47 40.45
C LEU A 86 3.43 -5.26 40.10
N LEU A 87 4.03 -4.14 39.72
CA LEU A 87 3.34 -2.95 39.24
C LEU A 87 3.36 -2.86 37.71
N ALA A 88 4.50 -3.17 37.10
CA ALA A 88 4.70 -3.05 35.67
C ALA A 88 3.78 -3.98 34.84
N ALA A 89 3.66 -5.24 35.25
CA ALA A 89 2.86 -6.23 34.50
C ALA A 89 1.34 -5.94 34.53
N PRO A 90 0.71 -5.63 35.68
CA PRO A 90 -0.68 -5.18 35.71
C PRO A 90 -0.92 -3.89 34.94
N LEU A 91 -0.03 -2.90 35.04
CA LEU A 91 -0.16 -1.63 34.30
C LEU A 91 -0.09 -1.87 32.78
N LEU A 92 0.80 -2.77 32.32
CA LEU A 92 0.83 -3.16 30.91
C LEU A 92 -0.48 -3.82 30.50
N GLY A 93 -0.97 -4.81 31.24
CA GLY A 93 -2.24 -5.49 30.99
C GLY A 93 -3.43 -4.53 30.96
N LEU A 94 -3.56 -3.66 31.97
CA LEU A 94 -4.62 -2.66 32.04
C LEU A 94 -4.54 -1.65 30.86
N GLY A 95 -3.34 -1.17 30.54
CA GLY A 95 -3.14 -0.27 29.42
C GLY A 95 -3.51 -0.91 28.09
N LEU A 96 -3.23 -2.21 27.92
CA LEU A 96 -3.57 -2.95 26.72
C LEU A 96 -5.07 -3.24 26.56
N LEU A 97 -5.89 -3.16 27.62
CA LEU A 97 -7.35 -3.32 27.50
C LEU A 97 -8.00 -2.30 26.57
N PHE A 98 -7.35 -1.15 26.35
CA PHE A 98 -7.79 -0.15 25.37
C PHE A 98 -7.47 -0.53 23.92
N LEU A 99 -6.54 -1.49 23.71
CA LEU A 99 -6.03 -1.87 22.41
C LEU A 99 -6.50 -3.25 21.94
N VAL A 100 -6.58 -4.21 22.87
CA VAL A 100 -6.85 -5.62 22.58
C VAL A 100 -7.84 -6.22 23.56
N PRO A 101 -8.56 -7.32 23.22
CA PRO A 101 -9.45 -8.03 24.13
C PRO A 101 -8.74 -8.47 25.40
N TRP A 102 -9.48 -8.52 26.51
CA TRP A 102 -8.92 -8.80 27.84
C TRP A 102 -8.08 -10.09 27.95
N PRO A 103 -8.37 -11.23 27.26
CA PRO A 103 -7.51 -12.41 27.37
C PRO A 103 -6.14 -12.18 26.78
N VAL A 104 -6.06 -11.40 25.66
CA VAL A 104 -4.79 -11.04 24.99
C VAL A 104 -4.02 -10.04 25.86
N ALA A 105 -4.69 -9.02 26.40
CA ALA A 105 -4.08 -8.04 27.31
C ALA A 105 -3.48 -8.71 28.55
N LEU A 106 -4.22 -9.64 29.17
CA LEU A 106 -3.74 -10.44 30.30
C LEU A 106 -2.53 -11.29 29.89
N GLY A 107 -2.58 -11.95 28.72
CA GLY A 107 -1.47 -12.74 28.16
C GLY A 107 -0.18 -11.96 28.05
N TYR A 108 -0.23 -10.75 27.48
CA TYR A 108 0.95 -9.84 27.40
C TYR A 108 1.48 -9.45 28.78
N GLY A 109 0.59 -9.14 29.73
CA GLY A 109 1.00 -8.84 31.12
C GLY A 109 1.70 -10.01 31.79
N VAL A 110 1.17 -11.23 31.64
CA VAL A 110 1.77 -12.47 32.20
C VAL A 110 3.10 -12.77 31.53
N VAL A 111 3.20 -12.73 30.20
CA VAL A 111 4.47 -12.96 29.46
C VAL A 111 5.50 -11.94 29.87
N TYR A 112 5.13 -10.66 29.98
CA TYR A 112 6.06 -9.62 30.45
C TYR A 112 6.55 -9.89 31.89
N ALA A 113 5.65 -10.31 32.80
CA ALA A 113 6.03 -10.69 34.17
C ALA A 113 7.03 -11.85 34.18
N LEU A 114 6.77 -12.90 33.39
CA LEU A 114 7.65 -14.07 33.28
C LEU A 114 9.03 -13.69 32.74
N ILE A 115 9.09 -12.89 31.68
CA ILE A 115 10.36 -12.39 31.15
C ILE A 115 11.14 -11.61 32.24
N ARG A 116 10.46 -10.72 32.95
CA ARG A 116 11.10 -9.90 33.99
C ARG A 116 11.57 -10.74 35.16
N LEU A 117 10.79 -11.73 35.61
CA LEU A 117 11.19 -12.66 36.68
C LEU A 117 12.38 -13.54 36.28
N ALA A 118 12.35 -14.09 35.06
CA ALA A 118 13.45 -14.93 34.57
C ALA A 118 14.77 -14.15 34.41
N LEU A 119 14.70 -12.86 34.08
CA LEU A 119 15.87 -12.00 33.90
C LEU A 119 16.34 -11.30 35.19
N THR A 120 15.54 -11.32 36.26
CA THR A 120 15.92 -10.71 37.54
C THR A 120 16.78 -11.67 38.33
N PRO A 121 18.04 -11.32 38.67
CA PRO A 121 18.87 -12.22 39.44
C PRO A 121 18.25 -12.45 40.84
N PHE A 122 18.02 -13.70 41.18
CA PHE A 122 17.67 -14.07 42.56
C PHE A 122 18.78 -13.59 43.51
N LYS A 123 18.44 -12.75 44.46
CA LYS A 123 19.30 -12.49 45.62
C LYS A 123 19.21 -13.72 46.51
N THR A 124 20.05 -14.71 46.27
CA THR A 124 20.28 -15.75 47.25
C THR A 124 21.05 -15.14 48.40
N ASN A 125 20.43 -14.96 49.58
CA ASN A 125 21.11 -14.87 50.82
C ASN A 125 21.73 -16.27 51.10
N SER A 126 22.89 -16.54 50.58
CA SER A 126 23.65 -17.74 50.95
C SER A 126 24.87 -17.35 51.74
N SER A 127 24.73 -17.51 53.05
CA SER A 127 25.85 -17.94 53.88
C SER A 127 26.20 -19.38 53.46
N ARG A 128 27.43 -19.61 53.00
CA ARG A 128 28.12 -20.89 52.86
C ARG A 128 27.47 -21.98 51.97
N ALA A 129 28.05 -22.13 50.76
CA ALA A 129 28.48 -23.43 50.23
C ALA A 129 29.32 -23.20 48.97
N THR A 130 30.62 -23.55 49.05
CA THR A 130 31.56 -23.61 47.96
C THR A 130 31.25 -24.86 47.14
N LEU A 131 30.70 -24.68 45.92
CA LEU A 131 30.77 -25.68 44.86
C LEU A 131 30.98 -24.94 43.53
N ALA A 132 32.02 -25.36 42.83
CA ALA A 132 32.44 -24.85 41.55
C ALA A 132 31.31 -24.96 40.51
N SER A 133 30.76 -23.87 40.08
CA SER A 133 29.91 -23.80 38.92
C SER A 133 30.56 -22.87 37.90
N THR A 134 30.80 -23.32 36.69
CA THR A 134 31.21 -22.58 35.53
C THR A 134 30.27 -21.40 35.30
N SER A 135 30.49 -20.30 35.98
CA SER A 135 29.72 -19.07 35.78
C SER A 135 30.31 -18.31 34.60
N LEU A 136 29.54 -18.18 33.52
CA LEU A 136 29.79 -17.12 32.55
C LEU A 136 30.02 -15.80 33.27
N SER A 137 31.17 -15.17 33.02
CA SER A 137 31.54 -13.94 33.66
C SER A 137 30.50 -12.84 33.49
N ARG A 138 30.38 -11.91 34.44
CA ARG A 138 29.47 -10.75 34.33
C ARG A 138 29.65 -9.96 33.02
N ALA A 139 30.88 -9.94 32.50
CA ALA A 139 31.20 -9.33 31.19
C ALA A 139 30.64 -10.12 30.02
N GLY A 140 30.69 -11.45 30.04
CA GLY A 140 30.13 -12.30 28.99
C GLY A 140 28.60 -12.19 28.89
N ARG A 141 27.91 -12.11 30.03
CA ARG A 141 26.43 -11.91 30.02
C ARG A 141 26.03 -10.50 29.51
N ARG A 142 26.81 -9.46 29.88
CA ARG A 142 26.57 -8.09 29.39
C ARG A 142 26.80 -8.00 27.88
N ASN A 143 27.86 -8.63 27.39
CA ASN A 143 28.14 -8.63 25.94
C ASN A 143 27.13 -9.44 25.15
N ALA A 144 26.67 -10.61 25.65
CA ALA A 144 25.60 -11.37 25.03
C ALA A 144 24.28 -10.60 24.97
N LEU A 145 23.92 -9.86 26.04
CA LEU A 145 22.71 -9.04 26.08
C LEU A 145 22.78 -7.82 25.13
N VAL A 146 23.96 -7.20 25.01
CA VAL A 146 24.18 -6.09 24.07
C VAL A 146 24.19 -6.58 22.62
N THR A 147 24.79 -7.77 22.37
CA THR A 147 24.83 -8.38 21.03
C THR A 147 23.44 -8.83 20.57
N LEU A 148 22.66 -9.47 21.45
CA LEU A 148 21.28 -9.90 21.13
C LEU A 148 20.34 -8.72 20.95
N GLY A 149 20.47 -7.66 21.75
CA GLY A 149 19.73 -6.41 21.59
C GLY A 149 20.09 -5.70 20.28
N GLY A 150 21.40 -5.64 19.96
CA GLY A 150 21.91 -5.07 18.71
C GLY A 150 21.49 -5.85 17.47
N VAL A 151 21.49 -7.18 17.54
CA VAL A 151 21.01 -8.06 16.47
C VAL A 151 19.50 -7.91 16.26
N GLY A 152 18.71 -7.78 17.33
CA GLY A 152 17.26 -7.53 17.23
C GLY A 152 16.93 -6.22 16.53
N VAL A 153 17.63 -5.13 16.91
CA VAL A 153 17.49 -3.81 16.27
C VAL A 153 18.04 -3.84 14.83
N ALA A 154 19.14 -4.53 14.58
CA ALA A 154 19.72 -4.67 13.24
C ALA A 154 18.85 -5.54 12.31
N LEU A 155 18.20 -6.59 12.83
CA LEU A 155 17.27 -7.41 12.05
C LEU A 155 15.98 -6.65 11.72
N LEU A 156 15.46 -5.84 12.64
CA LEU A 156 14.34 -4.93 12.37
C LEU A 156 14.76 -3.84 11.36
N GLY A 157 15.93 -3.23 11.55
CA GLY A 157 16.48 -2.22 10.64
C GLY A 157 16.83 -2.79 9.25
N ALA A 158 17.45 -3.98 9.17
CA ALA A 158 17.82 -4.62 7.91
C ALA A 158 16.60 -5.16 7.13
N GLY A 159 15.53 -5.55 7.83
CA GLY A 159 14.25 -5.89 7.21
C GLY A 159 13.63 -4.66 6.53
N ILE A 160 13.75 -3.49 7.17
CA ILE A 160 13.21 -2.22 6.69
C ILE A 160 14.07 -1.67 5.55
N THR A 161 15.41 -1.70 5.68
CA THR A 161 16.33 -1.16 4.66
C THR A 161 16.46 -2.04 3.42
N ARG A 162 16.18 -3.35 3.49
CA ARG A 162 16.09 -4.22 2.32
C ARG A 162 14.75 -4.10 1.57
N GLY A 163 13.69 -3.65 2.25
CA GLY A 163 12.41 -3.29 1.64
C GLY A 163 12.42 -1.91 0.99
N SER A 164 13.24 -0.98 1.50
CA SER A 164 13.38 0.41 1.03
C SER A 164 14.25 0.57 -0.22
N ARG A 165 14.39 -0.44 -1.04
CA ARG A 165 14.59 -0.27 -2.48
C ARG A 165 13.26 -0.46 -3.22
N THR A 166 12.20 0.12 -2.73
CA THR A 166 11.33 0.86 -3.61
C THR A 166 12.25 1.99 -4.06
N GLY A 167 12.81 1.86 -5.23
CA GLY A 167 13.26 3.05 -5.90
C GLY A 167 12.14 4.05 -5.70
N ALA A 168 12.39 5.20 -5.11
CA ALA A 168 11.68 6.37 -5.53
C ALA A 168 11.42 6.08 -7.00
N VAL A 169 10.15 6.06 -7.40
CA VAL A 169 9.82 5.93 -8.82
C VAL A 169 10.83 6.85 -9.42
N ASP A 170 11.81 6.27 -10.10
CA ASP A 170 12.82 7.06 -10.77
C ASP A 170 12.03 7.70 -11.89
N LEU A 171 11.41 8.84 -11.53
CA LEU A 171 10.75 9.74 -12.46
C LEU A 171 11.78 10.41 -13.38
N THR A 172 13.05 9.98 -13.31
CA THR A 172 13.95 10.16 -14.41
C THR A 172 13.37 9.35 -15.57
N LEU A 173 12.35 9.94 -16.17
CA LEU A 173 11.98 9.61 -17.52
C LEU A 173 13.30 9.62 -18.30
N PRO A 174 13.64 8.55 -19.01
CA PRO A 174 14.76 8.58 -19.94
C PRO A 174 14.33 9.44 -21.12
N SER A 175 14.07 10.70 -20.86
CA SER A 175 13.69 11.65 -21.88
C SER A 175 14.93 12.39 -22.30
N ALA A 176 15.45 12.03 -23.44
CA ALA A 176 16.05 13.07 -24.24
C ALA A 176 15.02 14.21 -24.35
N PRO A 177 15.44 15.50 -24.20
CA PRO A 177 14.52 16.62 -24.34
C PRO A 177 13.68 16.46 -25.61
N GLY A 178 12.34 16.50 -25.49
CA GLY A 178 11.42 16.39 -26.61
C GLY A 178 10.93 14.98 -26.99
N LYS A 179 11.11 13.96 -26.13
CA LYS A 179 10.52 12.64 -26.37
C LYS A 179 9.50 12.35 -25.29
N LEU A 180 8.23 12.18 -25.70
CA LEU A 180 7.14 11.75 -24.83
C LEU A 180 7.47 10.46 -24.10
N PRO A 181 7.01 10.28 -22.83
CA PRO A 181 7.06 8.99 -22.17
C PRO A 181 6.32 7.97 -23.04
N THR A 182 7.07 7.17 -23.77
CA THR A 182 6.49 6.16 -24.66
C THR A 182 6.34 4.87 -23.90
N GLY A 183 5.13 4.46 -23.67
CA GLY A 183 4.95 3.08 -23.37
C GLY A 183 4.50 2.75 -21.96
N PHE A 184 4.56 1.48 -21.71
CA PHE A 184 4.13 0.84 -20.50
C PHE A 184 5.06 1.14 -19.35
N THR A 185 4.50 1.28 -18.16
CA THR A 185 5.29 1.40 -16.93
C THR A 185 6.04 0.10 -16.69
N PRO A 186 7.37 0.10 -16.58
CA PRO A 186 8.14 -1.10 -16.26
C PRO A 186 7.65 -1.74 -14.96
N VAL A 187 7.64 -3.08 -14.89
CA VAL A 187 7.13 -3.79 -13.70
C VAL A 187 7.84 -3.38 -12.42
N LYS A 188 9.13 -3.09 -12.47
CA LYS A 188 9.93 -2.62 -11.32
C LYS A 188 9.53 -1.24 -10.81
N ASP A 189 8.99 -0.39 -11.70
CA ASP A 189 8.61 1.01 -11.44
C ASP A 189 7.08 1.15 -11.26
N PHE A 190 6.34 0.05 -11.44
CA PHE A 190 4.90 0.04 -11.25
C PHE A 190 4.55 0.21 -9.77
N PHE A 191 3.64 1.13 -9.45
CA PHE A 191 3.34 1.46 -8.07
C PHE A 191 2.86 0.25 -7.26
N TYR A 192 3.23 0.24 -6.00
CA TYR A 192 2.85 -0.79 -5.05
C TYR A 192 2.29 -0.17 -3.77
N VAL A 193 1.05 -0.51 -3.43
CA VAL A 193 0.39 -0.15 -2.18
C VAL A 193 -0.33 -1.37 -1.65
N SER A 194 -0.06 -1.76 -0.41
CA SER A 194 -0.69 -2.89 0.28
C SER A 194 -1.35 -2.44 1.58
N LYS A 195 -2.39 -3.16 2.03
CA LYS A 195 -2.90 -2.99 3.40
C LYS A 195 -1.92 -3.53 4.44
N ASN A 196 -1.07 -4.46 4.03
CA ASN A 196 -0.06 -5.09 4.87
C ASN A 196 1.25 -4.27 4.86
N LEU A 197 2.15 -4.60 5.78
CA LEU A 197 3.58 -4.37 5.58
C LEU A 197 4.07 -5.32 4.49
N GLU A 198 4.96 -4.88 3.62
CA GLU A 198 5.44 -5.67 2.47
C GLU A 198 6.00 -7.05 2.89
N ILE A 199 6.71 -7.11 4.02
CA ILE A 199 7.27 -8.37 4.54
C ILE A 199 6.19 -9.42 4.88
N LEU A 200 4.95 -8.98 5.09
CA LEU A 200 3.80 -9.80 5.46
C LEU A 200 2.90 -10.12 4.28
N ASP A 201 3.24 -9.67 3.10
CA ASP A 201 2.49 -10.01 1.90
C ASP A 201 2.56 -11.52 1.60
N PRO A 202 1.49 -12.08 1.03
CA PRO A 202 1.43 -13.51 0.73
C PRO A 202 2.56 -13.99 -0.18
N LYS A 203 3.23 -15.08 0.21
CA LYS A 203 4.23 -15.79 -0.59
C LYS A 203 3.61 -17.07 -1.14
N ILE A 204 2.87 -16.95 -2.23
CA ILE A 204 2.08 -18.05 -2.79
C ILE A 204 2.92 -18.88 -3.74
N LYS A 205 2.83 -20.22 -3.62
CA LYS A 205 3.38 -21.19 -4.58
C LYS A 205 2.25 -21.65 -5.49
N ALA A 206 2.41 -21.47 -6.80
CA ALA A 206 1.39 -21.84 -7.80
C ALA A 206 0.91 -23.30 -7.69
N ALA A 207 1.82 -24.22 -7.37
CA ALA A 207 1.50 -25.65 -7.24
C ALA A 207 0.47 -25.97 -6.15
N ASN A 208 0.32 -25.09 -5.15
CA ASN A 208 -0.61 -25.29 -4.02
C ASN A 208 -1.75 -24.27 -4.03
N TRP A 209 -1.90 -23.53 -5.12
CA TRP A 209 -2.90 -22.48 -5.22
C TRP A 209 -4.05 -22.88 -6.13
N THR A 210 -5.25 -22.54 -5.73
CA THR A 210 -6.46 -22.66 -6.54
C THR A 210 -7.33 -21.40 -6.40
N LEU A 211 -8.06 -21.11 -7.44
CA LEU A 211 -9.17 -20.14 -7.44
C LEU A 211 -10.46 -20.88 -7.18
N GLU A 212 -11.09 -20.65 -6.05
CA GLU A 212 -12.43 -21.17 -5.76
C GLU A 212 -13.49 -20.22 -6.30
N VAL A 213 -14.53 -20.75 -6.95
CA VAL A 213 -15.71 -20.01 -7.41
C VAL A 213 -16.96 -20.65 -6.84
N ASN A 214 -17.65 -19.93 -5.95
CA ASN A 214 -18.79 -20.47 -5.19
C ASN A 214 -19.88 -19.43 -4.90
N GLY A 215 -20.77 -19.73 -3.94
CA GLY A 215 -21.94 -18.92 -3.56
C GLY A 215 -23.13 -19.15 -4.48
N GLU A 216 -23.77 -18.09 -4.95
CA GLU A 216 -24.95 -18.10 -5.81
C GLU A 216 -24.61 -18.53 -7.25
N VAL A 217 -24.05 -19.72 -7.41
CA VAL A 217 -23.70 -20.36 -8.69
C VAL A 217 -24.36 -21.72 -8.84
N GLN A 218 -24.62 -22.13 -10.07
CA GLN A 218 -25.23 -23.44 -10.38
C GLN A 218 -24.23 -24.58 -10.24
N ARG A 219 -22.95 -24.33 -10.55
CA ARG A 219 -21.85 -25.30 -10.57
C ARG A 219 -20.61 -24.71 -9.91
N PRO A 220 -20.48 -24.79 -8.57
CA PRO A 220 -19.24 -24.39 -7.90
C PRO A 220 -18.03 -25.12 -8.48
N GLN A 221 -16.93 -24.41 -8.70
CA GLN A 221 -15.71 -24.95 -9.30
C GLN A 221 -14.47 -24.37 -8.61
N SER A 222 -13.39 -25.12 -8.71
CA SER A 222 -12.04 -24.64 -8.36
C SER A 222 -11.14 -24.78 -9.58
N PHE A 223 -10.25 -23.83 -9.78
CA PHE A 223 -9.33 -23.77 -10.91
C PHE A 223 -7.90 -23.66 -10.40
N THR A 224 -7.01 -24.50 -10.89
CA THR A 224 -5.57 -24.30 -10.77
C THR A 224 -5.11 -23.17 -11.71
N LEU A 225 -3.90 -22.65 -11.51
CA LEU A 225 -3.33 -21.66 -12.43
C LEU A 225 -3.15 -22.23 -13.85
N GLU A 226 -2.81 -23.52 -13.96
CA GLU A 226 -2.63 -24.20 -15.23
C GLU A 226 -3.97 -24.32 -15.99
N GLU A 227 -5.03 -24.72 -15.31
CA GLU A 227 -6.37 -24.76 -15.90
C GLU A 227 -6.84 -23.38 -16.35
N LEU A 228 -6.59 -22.31 -15.58
CA LEU A 228 -6.91 -20.95 -16.01
C LEU A 228 -6.11 -20.56 -17.26
N ARG A 229 -4.83 -20.89 -17.34
CA ARG A 229 -3.99 -20.62 -18.52
C ARG A 229 -4.38 -21.41 -19.76
N ALA A 230 -5.03 -22.55 -19.58
CA ALA A 230 -5.57 -23.34 -20.69
C ALA A 230 -6.88 -22.77 -21.28
N LEU A 231 -7.52 -21.81 -20.59
CA LEU A 231 -8.70 -21.10 -21.10
C LEU A 231 -8.31 -20.07 -22.15
N PRO A 232 -9.24 -19.62 -23.00
CA PRO A 232 -8.99 -18.53 -23.94
C PRO A 232 -8.47 -17.30 -23.21
N SER A 233 -7.25 -16.90 -23.54
CA SER A 233 -6.59 -15.73 -22.94
C SER A 233 -6.96 -14.44 -23.68
N GLN A 234 -6.94 -13.33 -22.95
CA GLN A 234 -7.05 -11.98 -23.48
C GLN A 234 -5.90 -11.12 -22.99
N THR A 235 -5.53 -10.15 -23.80
CA THR A 235 -4.54 -9.13 -23.43
C THR A 235 -5.19 -7.75 -23.47
N VAL A 236 -5.07 -7.00 -22.38
CA VAL A 236 -5.66 -5.66 -22.22
C VAL A 236 -4.57 -4.70 -21.74
N ASP A 237 -4.45 -3.57 -22.45
CA ASP A 237 -3.61 -2.45 -22.02
C ASP A 237 -4.46 -1.56 -21.10
N LEU A 238 -4.12 -1.48 -19.81
CA LEU A 238 -4.94 -0.82 -18.81
C LEU A 238 -4.07 -0.04 -17.80
N THR A 239 -4.48 1.21 -17.55
CA THR A 239 -3.93 2.04 -16.51
C THR A 239 -4.59 1.71 -15.17
N LEU A 240 -3.75 1.38 -14.18
CA LEU A 240 -4.14 1.30 -12.78
C LEU A 240 -3.80 2.61 -12.08
N ALA A 241 -4.72 3.08 -11.24
CA ALA A 241 -4.50 4.21 -10.35
C ALA A 241 -4.83 3.81 -8.90
N CYS A 242 -4.06 4.26 -7.94
CA CYS A 242 -4.41 4.14 -6.53
C CYS A 242 -5.38 5.26 -6.16
N ILE A 243 -6.41 4.96 -5.35
CA ILE A 243 -7.34 6.00 -4.87
C ILE A 243 -6.64 7.03 -3.97
N SER A 244 -5.57 6.65 -3.30
CA SER A 244 -4.75 7.55 -2.49
C SER A 244 -3.66 8.29 -3.28
N ASN A 245 -3.70 8.27 -4.60
CA ASN A 245 -2.78 9.04 -5.41
C ASN A 245 -3.09 10.55 -5.23
N PRO A 246 -2.14 11.37 -4.76
CA PRO A 246 -2.36 12.81 -4.71
C PRO A 246 -2.37 13.39 -6.12
N VAL A 247 -2.79 14.64 -6.23
CA VAL A 247 -2.69 15.40 -7.49
C VAL A 247 -1.23 15.41 -7.95
N GLY A 248 -0.98 15.08 -9.21
CA GLY A 248 0.39 14.97 -9.75
C GLY A 248 1.20 13.77 -9.23
N GLY A 249 0.62 12.89 -8.41
CA GLY A 249 1.34 11.83 -7.71
C GLY A 249 1.74 10.63 -8.58
N PRO A 250 2.63 9.77 -8.05
CA PRO A 250 3.25 8.68 -8.80
C PRO A 250 2.45 7.36 -8.78
N LEU A 251 1.33 7.29 -8.05
CA LEU A 251 0.61 6.04 -7.83
C LEU A 251 -0.35 5.71 -9.00
N LEU A 252 0.19 5.75 -10.21
CA LEU A 252 -0.51 5.52 -11.46
C LEU A 252 0.46 4.81 -12.43
N GLY A 253 -0.03 3.81 -13.17
CA GLY A 253 0.82 3.08 -14.11
C GLY A 253 0.04 2.38 -15.20
N LEU A 254 0.54 2.40 -16.44
CA LEU A 254 0.01 1.67 -17.58
C LEU A 254 0.70 0.31 -17.70
N GLY A 255 -0.06 -0.77 -17.69
CA GLY A 255 0.42 -2.13 -17.90
C GLY A 255 -0.28 -2.84 -19.04
N ARG A 256 0.41 -3.76 -19.68
CA ARG A 256 -0.16 -4.79 -20.57
C ARG A 256 -0.45 -6.03 -19.75
N TRP A 257 -1.70 -6.41 -19.67
CA TRP A 257 -2.15 -7.49 -18.80
C TRP A 257 -2.70 -8.64 -19.62
N THR A 258 -2.24 -9.86 -19.34
CA THR A 258 -2.75 -11.07 -19.97
C THR A 258 -3.43 -11.96 -18.94
N GLY A 259 -4.59 -12.49 -19.28
CA GLY A 259 -5.39 -13.29 -18.38
C GLY A 259 -6.60 -13.91 -19.04
N VAL A 260 -7.54 -14.37 -18.22
CA VAL A 260 -8.82 -14.93 -18.67
C VAL A 260 -9.91 -13.90 -18.48
N SER A 261 -10.77 -13.75 -19.48
CA SER A 261 -12.00 -12.95 -19.34
C SER A 261 -12.88 -13.50 -18.22
N PHE A 262 -13.38 -12.60 -17.38
CA PHE A 262 -14.31 -13.01 -16.32
C PHE A 262 -15.58 -13.68 -16.88
N ALA A 263 -15.99 -13.32 -18.09
CA ALA A 263 -17.11 -13.95 -18.78
C ALA A 263 -16.90 -15.46 -19.02
N GLU A 264 -15.65 -15.91 -19.23
CA GLU A 264 -15.34 -17.33 -19.36
C GLU A 264 -15.60 -18.12 -18.07
N ILE A 265 -15.34 -17.50 -16.92
CA ILE A 265 -15.66 -18.09 -15.61
C ILE A 265 -17.18 -18.17 -15.42
N LEU A 266 -17.92 -17.08 -15.75
CA LEU A 266 -19.39 -17.04 -15.65
C LEU A 266 -20.05 -18.14 -16.47
N LYS A 267 -19.61 -18.38 -17.71
CA LYS A 267 -20.13 -19.45 -18.58
C LYS A 267 -19.97 -20.84 -17.94
N ARG A 268 -18.88 -21.08 -17.20
CA ARG A 268 -18.59 -22.38 -16.60
C ARG A 268 -19.40 -22.64 -15.34
N VAL A 269 -19.49 -21.65 -14.47
CA VAL A 269 -20.16 -21.83 -13.17
C VAL A 269 -21.68 -21.66 -13.27
N GLY A 270 -22.17 -20.84 -14.20
CA GLY A 270 -23.56 -20.43 -14.26
C GLY A 270 -23.99 -19.68 -12.99
N LEU A 271 -24.97 -18.81 -13.08
CA LEU A 271 -25.46 -18.04 -11.94
C LEU A 271 -26.85 -18.51 -11.53
N THR A 272 -27.17 -18.46 -10.24
CA THR A 272 -28.54 -18.56 -9.75
C THR A 272 -29.25 -17.22 -9.93
N ALA A 273 -30.59 -17.23 -9.84
CA ALA A 273 -31.40 -15.99 -9.91
C ALA A 273 -31.13 -15.04 -8.72
N ASN A 274 -30.53 -15.52 -7.64
CA ASN A 274 -30.23 -14.75 -6.45
C ASN A 274 -28.89 -14.00 -6.53
N ALA A 275 -28.01 -14.34 -7.50
CA ALA A 275 -26.73 -13.67 -7.65
C ALA A 275 -26.92 -12.20 -8.02
N LYS A 276 -26.50 -11.29 -7.15
CA LYS A 276 -26.57 -9.83 -7.35
C LYS A 276 -25.22 -9.14 -7.17
N TRP A 277 -24.30 -9.77 -6.45
CA TRP A 277 -23.00 -9.25 -6.10
C TRP A 277 -21.89 -10.25 -6.37
N ILE A 278 -20.72 -9.73 -6.65
CA ILE A 278 -19.47 -10.48 -6.70
C ILE A 278 -18.64 -10.03 -5.52
N VAL A 279 -18.15 -10.97 -4.74
CA VAL A 279 -17.21 -10.72 -3.62
C VAL A 279 -15.88 -11.39 -3.94
N TRP A 280 -14.84 -10.58 -4.02
CA TRP A 280 -13.48 -11.02 -4.25
C TRP A 280 -12.80 -11.29 -2.90
N HIS A 281 -12.10 -12.41 -2.78
CA HIS A 281 -11.33 -12.76 -1.59
C HIS A 281 -9.88 -13.02 -1.97
N ALA A 282 -8.96 -12.38 -1.26
CA ALA A 282 -7.54 -12.51 -1.46
C ALA A 282 -6.85 -13.27 -0.33
N ALA A 283 -5.68 -13.85 -0.62
CA ALA A 283 -4.91 -14.67 0.31
C ALA A 283 -4.46 -13.93 1.59
N ASP A 284 -4.40 -12.61 1.55
CA ASP A 284 -4.07 -11.76 2.71
C ASP A 284 -5.31 -11.39 3.55
N GLY A 285 -6.47 -11.96 3.25
CA GLY A 285 -7.74 -11.63 3.89
C GLY A 285 -8.35 -10.32 3.40
N TYR A 286 -7.82 -9.71 2.33
CA TYR A 286 -8.48 -8.58 1.67
C TYR A 286 -9.77 -9.04 1.00
N THR A 287 -10.83 -8.24 1.13
CA THR A 287 -12.11 -8.48 0.47
C THR A 287 -12.58 -7.21 -0.21
N GLU A 288 -13.30 -7.38 -1.32
CA GLU A 288 -13.95 -6.29 -2.02
C GLU A 288 -15.16 -6.81 -2.78
N SER A 289 -16.14 -5.95 -3.06
CA SER A 289 -17.34 -6.32 -3.76
C SER A 289 -17.64 -5.42 -4.97
N LEU A 290 -18.37 -5.99 -5.92
CA LEU A 290 -18.86 -5.29 -7.09
C LEU A 290 -20.29 -5.77 -7.42
N PRO A 291 -21.23 -4.86 -7.77
CA PRO A 291 -22.52 -5.27 -8.28
C PRO A 291 -22.36 -6.13 -9.55
N LEU A 292 -23.08 -7.24 -9.63
CA LEU A 292 -23.03 -8.11 -10.80
C LEU A 292 -23.49 -7.39 -12.08
N SER A 293 -24.47 -6.47 -11.96
CA SER A 293 -24.93 -5.63 -13.06
C SER A 293 -23.83 -4.76 -13.67
N GLU A 294 -22.90 -4.26 -12.84
CA GLU A 294 -21.76 -3.50 -13.33
C GLU A 294 -20.72 -4.40 -13.99
N ALA A 295 -20.47 -5.58 -13.42
CA ALA A 295 -19.54 -6.54 -13.99
C ALA A 295 -19.94 -7.01 -15.39
N ALA A 296 -21.23 -7.07 -15.66
CA ALA A 296 -21.74 -7.46 -16.97
C ALA A 296 -21.47 -6.42 -18.08
N SER A 297 -21.29 -5.14 -17.71
CA SER A 297 -21.00 -4.04 -18.63
C SER A 297 -19.50 -3.75 -18.82
N LEU A 298 -18.64 -4.39 -18.02
CA LEU A 298 -17.20 -4.16 -18.00
C LEU A 298 -16.43 -5.38 -18.51
N GLU A 299 -15.30 -5.13 -19.16
CA GLU A 299 -14.36 -6.17 -19.61
C GLU A 299 -13.42 -6.56 -18.47
N LEU A 300 -13.93 -7.29 -17.46
CA LEU A 300 -13.14 -7.73 -16.32
C LEU A 300 -12.15 -8.82 -16.74
N LEU A 301 -10.91 -8.71 -16.25
CA LEU A 301 -9.84 -9.64 -16.56
C LEU A 301 -9.26 -10.27 -15.29
N LEU A 302 -9.24 -11.58 -15.23
CA LEU A 302 -8.46 -12.36 -14.26
C LEU A 302 -7.03 -12.48 -14.77
N ALA A 303 -6.19 -11.52 -14.43
CA ALA A 303 -4.84 -11.39 -14.95
C ALA A 303 -3.84 -12.28 -14.19
N TYR A 304 -2.98 -12.98 -14.92
CA TYR A 304 -1.88 -13.79 -14.43
C TYR A 304 -0.50 -13.34 -14.99
N GLU A 305 -0.48 -12.40 -15.95
CA GLU A 305 0.75 -11.80 -16.49
C GLU A 305 0.64 -10.27 -16.56
N GLN A 306 1.81 -9.63 -16.45
CA GLN A 306 1.99 -8.18 -16.65
C GLN A 306 3.20 -7.94 -17.55
N ASN A 307 3.04 -7.13 -18.59
CA ASN A 307 4.08 -6.78 -19.56
C ASN A 307 4.80 -8.00 -20.15
N GLY A 308 4.04 -9.08 -20.45
CA GLY A 308 4.55 -10.31 -21.07
C GLY A 308 5.30 -11.27 -20.15
N ALA A 309 5.24 -11.04 -18.85
CA ALA A 309 5.84 -11.94 -17.84
C ALA A 309 4.80 -12.31 -16.76
N PRO A 310 4.96 -13.44 -16.06
CA PRO A 310 4.11 -13.78 -14.93
C PRO A 310 4.08 -12.64 -13.90
N LEU A 311 2.95 -12.47 -13.24
CA LEU A 311 2.84 -11.48 -12.15
C LEU A 311 3.94 -11.69 -11.12
N THR A 312 4.51 -10.59 -10.62
CA THR A 312 5.38 -10.66 -9.45
C THR A 312 4.56 -10.84 -8.18
N PRO A 313 5.15 -11.34 -7.07
CA PRO A 313 4.46 -11.39 -5.78
C PRO A 313 3.85 -10.04 -5.37
N LYS A 314 4.56 -8.93 -5.57
CA LYS A 314 4.08 -7.56 -5.29
C LYS A 314 2.84 -7.18 -6.12
N HIS A 315 2.75 -7.67 -7.34
CA HIS A 315 1.68 -7.31 -8.26
C HIS A 315 0.56 -8.34 -8.33
N GLY A 316 0.57 -9.35 -7.42
CA GLY A 316 -0.58 -10.21 -7.18
C GLY A 316 -0.46 -11.63 -7.69
N PHE A 317 0.79 -12.16 -7.90
CA PHE A 317 0.99 -13.57 -8.25
C PHE A 317 0.23 -14.50 -7.29
N PRO A 318 -0.48 -15.54 -7.79
CA PRO A 318 -0.54 -15.97 -9.18
C PRO A 318 -1.67 -15.32 -10.00
N LEU A 319 -2.65 -14.70 -9.35
CA LEU A 319 -3.83 -14.13 -10.01
C LEU A 319 -4.31 -12.84 -9.33
N ARG A 320 -4.74 -11.88 -10.13
CA ARG A 320 -5.45 -10.68 -9.68
C ARG A 320 -6.66 -10.40 -10.56
N ILE A 321 -7.62 -9.65 -10.03
CA ILE A 321 -8.70 -9.09 -10.84
C ILE A 321 -8.33 -7.68 -11.32
N LEU A 322 -8.70 -7.36 -12.56
CA LEU A 322 -8.66 -6.02 -13.12
C LEU A 322 -10.08 -5.60 -13.51
N ILE A 323 -10.44 -4.40 -13.07
CA ILE A 323 -11.76 -3.80 -13.27
C ILE A 323 -11.55 -2.42 -13.89
N PRO A 324 -11.74 -2.27 -15.21
CA PRO A 324 -11.54 -1.00 -15.90
C PRO A 324 -12.33 0.14 -15.26
N GLY A 325 -11.73 1.34 -15.19
CA GLY A 325 -12.36 2.53 -14.64
C GLY A 325 -12.52 2.61 -13.14
N ARG A 326 -11.98 1.61 -12.40
CA ARG A 326 -11.97 1.61 -10.93
C ARG A 326 -10.56 1.82 -10.39
N TYR A 327 -10.47 2.47 -9.24
CA TYR A 327 -9.22 2.53 -8.51
C TYR A 327 -8.76 1.14 -8.04
N GLY A 328 -7.44 0.99 -7.84
CA GLY A 328 -6.80 -0.28 -7.46
C GLY A 328 -7.35 -0.95 -6.21
N MET A 329 -8.02 -0.21 -5.32
CA MET A 329 -8.69 -0.79 -4.16
C MET A 329 -9.81 -1.76 -4.53
N LYS A 330 -10.47 -1.58 -5.69
CA LYS A 330 -11.49 -2.50 -6.20
C LYS A 330 -10.91 -3.72 -6.91
N GLN A 331 -9.59 -3.79 -7.07
CA GLN A 331 -8.88 -4.75 -7.91
C GLN A 331 -7.92 -5.63 -7.10
N PRO A 332 -8.43 -6.54 -6.23
CA PRO A 332 -7.62 -7.37 -5.35
C PRO A 332 -6.52 -8.14 -6.06
N ARG A 333 -5.36 -8.18 -5.41
CA ARG A 333 -4.23 -9.05 -5.71
C ARG A 333 -4.36 -10.38 -4.97
N TRP A 334 -3.59 -11.37 -5.34
CA TRP A 334 -3.54 -12.69 -4.65
C TRP A 334 -4.90 -13.33 -4.51
N LEU A 335 -5.70 -13.26 -5.56
CA LEU A 335 -7.08 -13.74 -5.56
C LEU A 335 -7.12 -15.24 -5.28
N THR A 336 -7.97 -15.68 -4.34
CA THR A 336 -8.15 -17.09 -3.97
C THR A 336 -9.58 -17.55 -4.11
N ARG A 337 -10.56 -16.64 -4.05
CA ARG A 337 -11.97 -16.99 -4.16
C ARG A 337 -12.79 -15.87 -4.79
N ILE A 338 -13.72 -16.27 -5.61
CA ILE A 338 -14.81 -15.46 -6.15
C ILE A 338 -16.10 -16.00 -5.59
N GLU A 339 -16.80 -15.22 -4.79
CA GLU A 339 -18.09 -15.59 -4.22
C GLU A 339 -19.20 -14.77 -4.87
N PHE A 340 -20.21 -15.43 -5.41
CA PHE A 340 -21.41 -14.75 -5.84
C PHE A 340 -22.40 -14.70 -4.70
N ALA A 341 -22.95 -13.51 -4.40
CA ALA A 341 -23.79 -13.28 -3.24
C ALA A 341 -25.10 -12.59 -3.62
N ALA A 342 -26.14 -12.84 -2.81
CA ALA A 342 -27.43 -12.16 -2.95
C ALA A 342 -27.37 -10.72 -2.41
N GLU A 343 -26.47 -10.46 -1.46
CA GLU A 343 -26.35 -9.19 -0.75
C GLU A 343 -24.93 -8.63 -0.88
N ASP A 344 -24.82 -7.30 -0.74
CA ASP A 344 -23.54 -6.59 -0.71
C ASP A 344 -22.74 -6.95 0.55
N ARG A 345 -21.44 -7.08 0.36
CA ARG A 345 -20.48 -7.21 1.46
C ARG A 345 -19.42 -6.13 1.32
N ALA A 346 -19.55 -5.08 2.15
CA ALA A 346 -18.64 -3.95 2.12
C ALA A 346 -17.18 -4.40 2.20
N GLY A 347 -16.37 -3.94 1.25
CA GLY A 347 -14.96 -4.26 1.15
C GLY A 347 -14.11 -3.70 2.29
N TYR A 348 -12.87 -4.18 2.37
CA TYR A 348 -11.92 -3.81 3.44
C TYR A 348 -11.75 -2.29 3.60
N TRP A 349 -11.58 -1.54 2.51
CA TRP A 349 -11.39 -0.10 2.56
C TRP A 349 -12.71 0.66 2.67
N VAL A 350 -13.80 0.13 2.11
CA VAL A 350 -15.14 0.72 2.23
C VAL A 350 -15.58 0.81 3.71
N THR A 351 -15.34 -0.25 4.49
CA THR A 351 -15.60 -0.24 5.95
C THR A 351 -14.72 0.75 6.73
N ARG A 352 -13.72 1.34 6.08
CA ARG A 352 -12.79 2.33 6.62
C ARG A 352 -13.00 3.73 6.05
N GLY A 353 -14.15 3.97 5.41
CA GLY A 353 -14.56 5.28 4.95
C GLY A 353 -14.12 5.64 3.53
N TRP A 354 -13.52 4.70 2.78
CA TRP A 354 -13.22 4.90 1.36
C TRP A 354 -14.44 4.65 0.49
N SER A 355 -14.40 5.18 -0.73
CA SER A 355 -15.46 5.08 -1.73
C SER A 355 -15.97 3.65 -1.93
N LYS A 356 -17.28 3.52 -1.95
CA LYS A 356 -17.94 2.27 -2.28
C LYS A 356 -17.81 1.94 -3.77
N THR A 357 -17.88 2.94 -4.61
CA THR A 357 -17.81 2.80 -6.08
C THR A 357 -16.37 2.88 -6.59
N ALA A 358 -15.55 3.76 -6.03
CA ALA A 358 -14.16 4.00 -6.35
C ALA A 358 -13.91 4.18 -7.88
N PHE A 359 -14.75 4.98 -8.53
CA PHE A 359 -14.51 5.43 -9.90
C PHE A 359 -13.27 6.31 -9.96
N VAL A 360 -12.48 6.12 -11.02
CA VAL A 360 -11.31 6.98 -11.24
C VAL A 360 -11.78 8.38 -11.62
N GLU A 361 -11.35 9.39 -10.84
CA GLU A 361 -11.59 10.79 -11.15
C GLU A 361 -10.71 11.25 -12.32
N LEU A 362 -11.19 12.24 -13.05
CA LEU A 362 -10.46 12.84 -14.16
C LEU A 362 -9.22 13.55 -13.61
N THR A 363 -8.05 13.18 -14.11
CA THR A 363 -6.76 13.69 -13.63
C THR A 363 -5.82 13.97 -14.78
N SER A 364 -4.90 14.92 -14.58
CA SER A 364 -3.78 15.20 -15.47
C SER A 364 -2.53 15.51 -14.64
N ARG A 365 -1.36 15.22 -15.23
CA ARG A 365 -0.06 15.41 -14.58
C ARG A 365 0.97 15.89 -15.58
N ILE A 366 1.80 16.84 -15.16
CA ILE A 366 2.99 17.26 -15.89
C ILE A 366 4.12 16.30 -15.46
N ASP A 367 4.75 15.64 -16.40
CA ASP A 367 5.87 14.73 -16.21
C ASP A 367 7.19 15.36 -16.62
N PHE A 368 7.16 16.39 -17.48
CA PHE A 368 8.33 17.18 -17.86
C PHE A 368 7.89 18.63 -18.17
N PRO A 369 8.66 19.65 -17.70
CA PRO A 369 9.80 19.55 -16.78
C PRO A 369 9.38 19.02 -15.40
N LEU A 370 10.33 18.45 -14.63
CA LEU A 370 10.04 18.00 -13.28
C LEU A 370 9.91 19.18 -12.32
N GLU A 371 9.08 19.06 -11.30
CA GLU A 371 8.84 20.08 -10.26
C GLU A 371 10.15 20.62 -9.62
N ASN A 372 11.15 19.76 -9.44
CA ASN A 372 12.45 20.10 -8.88
C ASN A 372 13.57 20.09 -9.94
N SER A 373 13.23 20.28 -11.20
CA SER A 373 14.23 20.32 -12.28
C SER A 373 15.25 21.44 -12.04
N PRO A 374 16.52 21.21 -12.39
CA PRO A 374 17.45 22.31 -12.57
C PRO A 374 16.87 23.29 -13.59
N VAL A 375 17.21 24.57 -13.41
CA VAL A 375 16.73 25.70 -14.20
C VAL A 375 16.56 25.35 -15.69
N VAL A 376 15.35 25.59 -16.20
CA VAL A 376 15.07 25.50 -17.63
C VAL A 376 15.77 26.68 -18.32
N LYS A 377 16.36 26.45 -19.50
CA LYS A 377 17.05 27.53 -20.21
C LYS A 377 16.04 28.48 -20.87
N ALA A 378 16.15 29.76 -20.52
CA ALA A 378 15.35 30.79 -21.14
C ALA A 378 15.63 30.91 -22.66
N ALA A 379 14.62 31.30 -23.42
CA ALA A 379 14.64 31.43 -24.86
C ALA A 379 15.02 30.14 -25.65
N GLN A 380 15.06 28.98 -24.99
CA GLN A 380 15.23 27.68 -25.65
C GLN A 380 13.90 26.93 -25.65
N PRO A 381 13.42 26.46 -26.82
CA PRO A 381 12.20 25.70 -26.91
C PRO A 381 12.33 24.33 -26.22
N ILE A 382 11.35 23.97 -25.39
CA ILE A 382 11.20 22.65 -24.80
C ILE A 382 9.78 22.15 -25.06
N GLN A 383 9.53 20.87 -24.76
CA GLN A 383 8.19 20.30 -24.68
C GLN A 383 7.80 20.24 -23.21
N ILE A 384 6.61 20.74 -22.86
CA ILE A 384 5.95 20.36 -21.61
C ILE A 384 5.19 19.07 -21.94
N GLU A 385 5.38 18.02 -21.13
CA GLU A 385 4.86 16.69 -21.44
C GLU A 385 4.17 16.09 -20.20
N GLY A 386 3.22 15.19 -20.42
CA GLY A 386 2.58 14.49 -19.34
C GLY A 386 1.52 13.51 -19.77
N ILE A 387 0.70 13.12 -18.77
CA ILE A 387 -0.39 12.18 -18.94
C ILE A 387 -1.71 12.81 -18.51
N ALA A 388 -2.82 12.29 -19.08
CA ALA A 388 -4.17 12.54 -18.59
C ALA A 388 -4.96 11.22 -18.58
N PHE A 389 -5.79 11.03 -17.56
CA PHE A 389 -6.55 9.80 -17.37
C PHE A 389 -7.91 10.06 -16.74
N GLY A 390 -8.96 9.42 -17.23
CA GLY A 390 -10.34 9.57 -16.74
C GLY A 390 -11.04 8.24 -16.47
N GLY A 391 -10.28 7.15 -16.25
CA GLY A 391 -10.87 5.82 -16.06
C GLY A 391 -11.56 5.29 -17.31
N LEU A 392 -12.89 5.34 -17.36
CA LEU A 392 -13.67 4.98 -18.54
C LEU A 392 -13.97 6.17 -19.46
N LEU A 393 -13.73 7.39 -18.99
CA LEU A 393 -13.99 8.59 -19.75
C LEU A 393 -12.79 8.90 -20.67
N PRO A 394 -12.98 8.95 -21.99
CA PRO A 394 -11.92 9.29 -22.92
C PRO A 394 -11.49 10.75 -22.73
N ILE A 395 -10.17 11.00 -22.73
CA ILE A 395 -9.63 12.36 -22.73
C ILE A 395 -9.86 12.96 -24.12
N THR A 396 -10.52 14.12 -24.15
CA THR A 396 -10.82 14.84 -25.40
C THR A 396 -9.99 16.09 -25.57
N LYS A 397 -9.49 16.68 -24.48
CA LYS A 397 -8.64 17.86 -24.51
C LYS A 397 -7.77 17.92 -23.24
N VAL A 398 -6.58 18.46 -23.37
CA VAL A 398 -5.72 18.88 -22.27
C VAL A 398 -5.29 20.33 -22.53
N GLU A 399 -5.33 21.14 -21.49
CA GLU A 399 -4.84 22.52 -21.53
C GLU A 399 -3.76 22.70 -20.47
N VAL A 400 -2.74 23.48 -20.84
CA VAL A 400 -1.61 23.83 -19.99
C VAL A 400 -1.53 25.33 -19.89
N SER A 401 -1.31 25.82 -18.69
CA SER A 401 -0.97 27.21 -18.40
C SER A 401 0.49 27.30 -17.97
N THR A 402 1.19 28.35 -18.38
CA THR A 402 2.56 28.66 -17.96
C THR A 402 2.65 29.94 -17.12
N ASP A 403 1.51 30.50 -16.75
CA ASP A 403 1.36 31.79 -16.05
C ASP A 403 0.39 31.72 -14.85
N GLY A 404 0.30 30.54 -14.22
CA GLY A 404 -0.52 30.34 -13.03
C GLY A 404 -2.02 30.23 -13.29
N GLY A 405 -2.43 29.96 -14.53
CA GLY A 405 -3.83 29.79 -14.91
C GLY A 405 -4.49 31.02 -15.53
N GLN A 406 -3.71 32.07 -15.83
CA GLN A 406 -4.24 33.27 -16.48
C GLN A 406 -4.57 33.00 -17.96
N ASN A 407 -3.68 32.31 -18.65
CA ASN A 407 -3.88 31.87 -20.04
C ASN A 407 -3.71 30.36 -20.14
N TRP A 408 -4.51 29.74 -21.01
CA TRP A 408 -4.51 28.31 -21.24
C TRP A 408 -4.26 28.00 -22.71
N LEU A 409 -3.33 27.08 -22.96
CA LEU A 409 -2.95 26.62 -24.29
C LEU A 409 -3.35 25.16 -24.43
N GLU A 410 -3.93 24.81 -25.56
CA GLU A 410 -4.32 23.43 -25.86
C GLU A 410 -3.08 22.59 -26.22
N ALA A 411 -2.91 21.47 -25.51
CA ALA A 411 -1.83 20.53 -25.74
C ALA A 411 -2.18 19.54 -26.87
N GLN A 412 -1.18 19.02 -27.54
CA GLN A 412 -1.33 17.96 -28.51
C GLN A 412 -1.52 16.62 -27.78
N LEU A 413 -2.55 15.87 -28.17
CA LEU A 413 -2.85 14.56 -27.60
C LEU A 413 -2.30 13.45 -28.50
N GLU A 414 -1.67 12.43 -27.92
CA GLU A 414 -1.40 11.19 -28.62
C GLU A 414 -2.62 10.25 -28.50
N LYS A 415 -2.84 9.43 -29.54
CA LYS A 415 -3.86 8.41 -29.49
C LYS A 415 -3.51 7.37 -28.45
N PRO A 416 -4.35 7.13 -27.42
CA PRO A 416 -4.07 6.12 -26.41
C PRO A 416 -4.03 4.71 -27.02
N VAL A 417 -3.18 3.84 -26.45
CA VAL A 417 -2.98 2.45 -26.94
C VAL A 417 -4.21 1.57 -26.74
N SER A 418 -5.08 1.94 -25.83
CA SER A 418 -6.41 1.32 -25.61
C SER A 418 -7.39 2.33 -25.02
N LYS A 419 -8.68 1.98 -25.01
CA LYS A 419 -9.73 2.78 -24.32
C LYS A 419 -9.58 2.84 -22.80
N TYR A 420 -8.70 2.03 -22.21
CA TYR A 420 -8.40 1.97 -20.78
C TYR A 420 -7.03 2.52 -20.41
N ALA A 421 -6.28 2.97 -21.40
CA ALA A 421 -4.97 3.56 -21.19
C ALA A 421 -5.07 5.07 -20.95
N TRP A 422 -4.11 5.61 -20.25
CA TRP A 422 -3.93 7.06 -20.19
C TRP A 422 -3.65 7.65 -21.56
N THR A 423 -3.87 8.95 -21.71
CA THR A 423 -3.54 9.72 -22.90
C THR A 423 -2.27 10.51 -22.63
N LEU A 424 -1.27 10.37 -23.48
CA LEU A 424 -0.06 11.20 -23.47
C LEU A 424 -0.40 12.54 -24.13
N TRP A 425 0.22 13.61 -23.63
CA TRP A 425 0.05 14.93 -24.20
C TRP A 425 1.36 15.72 -24.17
N SER A 426 1.51 16.70 -25.10
CA SER A 426 2.65 17.60 -25.15
C SER A 426 2.25 18.99 -25.57
N LEU A 427 3.02 19.99 -25.10
CA LEU A 427 2.89 21.39 -25.48
C LEU A 427 4.29 21.98 -25.76
N PRO A 428 4.58 22.50 -26.96
CA PRO A 428 5.79 23.28 -27.19
C PRO A 428 5.76 24.59 -26.40
N TRP A 429 6.84 24.88 -25.69
CA TRP A 429 6.97 26.06 -24.88
C TRP A 429 8.39 26.64 -24.97
N THR A 430 8.48 27.96 -25.14
CA THR A 430 9.74 28.71 -25.07
C THR A 430 9.65 29.66 -23.88
N PRO A 431 10.26 29.31 -22.72
CA PRO A 431 10.18 30.13 -21.53
C PRO A 431 10.95 31.45 -21.69
N GLU A 432 10.40 32.53 -21.21
CA GLU A 432 11.13 33.76 -20.92
C GLU A 432 11.96 33.60 -19.65
N ALA A 433 12.96 34.46 -19.43
CA ALA A 433 13.70 34.44 -18.17
C ALA A 433 12.78 34.84 -17.00
N GLY A 434 12.79 34.06 -15.93
CA GLY A 434 11.95 34.31 -14.77
C GLY A 434 11.32 33.07 -14.17
N SER A 435 10.33 33.28 -13.31
CA SER A 435 9.57 32.24 -12.62
C SER A 435 8.22 32.03 -13.31
N HIS A 436 7.89 30.80 -13.62
CA HIS A 436 6.67 30.39 -14.31
C HIS A 436 5.92 29.35 -13.49
N GLU A 437 4.65 29.60 -13.17
CA GLU A 437 3.78 28.59 -12.57
C GLU A 437 3.10 27.78 -13.67
N LEU A 438 3.49 26.51 -13.81
CA LEU A 438 2.86 25.58 -14.72
C LEU A 438 1.61 24.98 -14.07
N LYS A 439 0.51 24.90 -14.82
CA LYS A 439 -0.73 24.20 -14.44
C LYS A 439 -1.23 23.36 -15.59
N VAL A 440 -1.89 22.23 -15.28
CA VAL A 440 -2.51 21.38 -16.31
C VAL A 440 -3.92 20.96 -15.89
N ARG A 441 -4.82 20.92 -16.87
CA ARG A 441 -6.19 20.41 -16.70
C ARG A 441 -6.62 19.57 -17.90
N SER A 442 -7.46 18.59 -17.66
CA SER A 442 -7.97 17.68 -18.69
C SER A 442 -9.49 17.72 -18.79
N TYR A 443 -9.97 17.30 -19.96
CA TYR A 443 -11.37 17.25 -20.31
C TYR A 443 -11.73 15.88 -20.87
N SER A 444 -12.94 15.44 -20.60
CA SER A 444 -13.62 14.37 -21.31
C SER A 444 -14.86 14.95 -22.04
N SER A 445 -15.57 14.10 -22.79
CA SER A 445 -16.84 14.51 -23.37
C SER A 445 -17.93 14.88 -22.34
N GLU A 446 -17.80 14.40 -21.10
CA GLU A 446 -18.82 14.52 -20.07
C GLU A 446 -18.43 15.43 -18.91
N LYS A 447 -17.12 15.57 -18.64
CA LYS A 447 -16.60 16.25 -17.46
C LYS A 447 -15.38 17.10 -17.79
N VAL A 448 -15.19 18.13 -17.00
CA VAL A 448 -13.92 18.86 -16.85
C VAL A 448 -13.29 18.44 -15.54
N GLN A 449 -11.95 18.31 -15.51
CA GLN A 449 -11.23 18.08 -14.26
C GLN A 449 -11.56 19.18 -13.25
N LYS A 450 -11.83 18.79 -12.01
CA LYS A 450 -12.12 19.75 -10.94
C LYS A 450 -10.88 20.58 -10.63
N GLU A 451 -11.06 21.91 -10.51
CA GLU A 451 -9.98 22.81 -10.09
C GLU A 451 -9.73 22.73 -8.58
N GLN A 452 -10.83 22.57 -7.82
CA GLN A 452 -10.74 22.50 -6.37
C GLN A 452 -9.89 21.31 -5.94
N GLU A 453 -8.84 21.59 -5.18
CA GLU A 453 -8.01 20.57 -4.56
C GLU A 453 -8.75 19.95 -3.36
N GLU A 454 -8.92 18.65 -3.43
CA GLU A 454 -9.54 17.84 -2.37
C GLU A 454 -8.62 16.66 -2.05
N ASP A 455 -8.55 16.30 -0.78
CA ASP A 455 -7.81 15.13 -0.31
C ASP A 455 -8.33 13.84 -0.97
N ALA A 456 -7.48 12.82 -1.01
CA ALA A 456 -7.81 11.54 -1.65
C ALA A 456 -8.98 10.79 -1.00
N LEU A 457 -9.28 11.02 0.26
CA LEU A 457 -10.38 10.36 0.97
C LEU A 457 -11.65 11.22 0.90
N PRO A 458 -12.83 10.67 0.53
CA PRO A 458 -13.08 9.25 0.24
C PRO A 458 -12.95 8.83 -1.23
N GLU A 459 -13.09 9.74 -2.20
CA GLU A 459 -13.38 9.41 -3.61
C GLU A 459 -12.15 9.48 -4.52
N GLY A 460 -10.98 9.85 -4.01
CA GLY A 460 -9.77 10.15 -4.77
C GLY A 460 -9.47 11.65 -4.79
N ALA A 461 -8.18 12.01 -4.88
CA ALA A 461 -7.76 13.41 -4.92
C ALA A 461 -8.25 14.10 -6.20
N THR A 462 -8.66 15.35 -6.06
CA THR A 462 -9.02 16.25 -7.17
C THR A 462 -8.21 17.53 -7.09
N GLY A 463 -8.03 18.21 -8.22
CA GLY A 463 -7.26 19.45 -8.35
C GLY A 463 -6.44 19.47 -9.63
N TYR A 464 -5.88 20.61 -9.96
CA TYR A 464 -4.95 20.75 -11.08
C TYR A 464 -3.53 20.52 -10.59
N HIS A 465 -2.76 19.68 -11.28
CA HIS A 465 -1.32 19.56 -10.99
C HIS A 465 -0.62 20.85 -11.40
N HIS A 466 0.12 21.45 -10.46
CA HIS A 466 0.83 22.69 -10.68
C HIS A 466 2.12 22.77 -9.85
N PHE A 467 3.09 23.51 -10.36
CA PHE A 467 4.35 23.83 -9.67
C PHE A 467 5.08 24.95 -10.39
N ILE A 468 6.12 25.47 -9.72
CA ILE A 468 6.92 26.58 -10.24
C ILE A 468 8.17 26.05 -10.93
N VAL A 469 8.47 26.57 -12.12
CA VAL A 469 9.71 26.35 -12.89
C VAL A 469 10.43 27.68 -13.06
N ASN A 470 11.73 27.69 -12.82
CA ASN A 470 12.57 28.86 -13.04
C ASN A 470 13.34 28.73 -14.38
N ALA A 471 13.29 29.76 -15.22
CA ALA A 471 14.01 29.83 -16.48
C ALA A 471 15.13 30.90 -16.42
N SER A 472 16.35 30.54 -16.83
CA SER A 472 17.50 31.47 -16.83
C SER A 472 18.43 31.26 -18.03
#